data_95add64c29dd296fddc1f52018953b00
#
_entry.id   95add64c29dd296fddc1f52018953b00
#
_cell.length_a   1.000
_cell.length_b   1.000
_cell.length_c   1.000
_cell.angle_alpha   90.00
_cell.angle_beta   90.00
_cell.angle_gamma   90.00
#
_symmetry.space_group_name_H-M   'P 1'
#
loop_
_entity.id
_entity.type
_entity.pdbx_description
1 polymer ?
#
loop_
_entity_poly.entity_id
_entity_poly.type
_entity_poly.pdbx_seq_one_letter_code
_entity_poly.pdbx_strand_id
1 'polypeptide(L)'
;IHSFCGNVLRRNCHIVGLDPAFRTADAAEAALLRLKALDDILEEAYSDAEKTSDSDFRLLCDALIRDDALCTLIEDTYDFIMARPNPFGWLHEAVEAYGSSFETFSEKAAESLIASAKRNISTFYDMANELYHCFVNENNPEFEVYTKLLQTDMGFYDELMQLKTYSDWHCKIAACAFAKIPSRKGGAPAELKEYREKVKSQFKKISEAFCCSYDVERENAARIYPCLKSLEAIVRRFAEHYSELKRENALIDFNDMEQLAYTVLKNDEIAAEYKEKFKYIFVDEYQDTNSIQDAIIAAVSNGHNLFMVGDVKQSIYRFRQAEPENFLAKYQSYDGTVGKRIDLNANFRSMTSVLNAANSLFSKIMLGDVGEIDYSDNAELRMGAETANGSAEICLIDISDEKGENENEAESENNSAKENDEPEAIEAEARCVADKIRCVIENVEVFDKEINRVRKPMFSDFAVLMRRTKGVALQFVNAMTEQGIPCAAELGDGYFDAIEVQIFLNLLRIIDNRRQDIPLLSVMRSPIGGVNEDE
;
A
#
# COMPACT_ATOMS: atom_id res chain seq x y z
N ILE A 1 18.69 -12.27 -2.30
CA ILE A 1 19.17 -12.02 -0.92
C ILE A 1 18.92 -13.23 -0.03
N HIS A 2 17.69 -13.79 0.07
CA HIS A 2 17.38 -14.93 0.95
C HIS A 2 18.29 -16.16 0.74
N SER A 3 18.58 -16.53 -0.53
CA SER A 3 19.50 -17.64 -0.81
C SER A 3 20.91 -17.38 -0.26
N PHE A 4 21.37 -16.14 -0.32
CA PHE A 4 22.64 -15.71 0.28
C PHE A 4 22.59 -15.83 1.80
N CYS A 5 21.56 -15.29 2.44
CA CYS A 5 21.34 -15.37 3.89
C CYS A 5 21.32 -16.83 4.38
N GLY A 6 20.57 -17.70 3.68
CA GLY A 6 20.54 -19.13 3.98
C GLY A 6 21.92 -19.79 3.90
N ASN A 7 22.79 -19.39 2.96
CA ASN A 7 24.16 -19.88 2.88
C ASN A 7 25.05 -19.36 4.02
N VAL A 8 24.88 -18.10 4.44
CA VAL A 8 25.57 -17.53 5.61
C VAL A 8 25.21 -18.33 6.86
N LEU A 9 23.92 -18.58 7.06
CA LEU A 9 23.41 -19.32 8.23
C LEU A 9 23.90 -20.78 8.26
N ARG A 10 23.83 -21.52 7.14
CA ARG A 10 24.31 -22.92 7.11
C ARG A 10 25.78 -23.06 7.48
N ARG A 11 26.59 -22.05 7.17
CA ARG A 11 28.03 -22.06 7.54
C ARG A 11 28.29 -21.68 8.98
N ASN A 12 27.40 -20.87 9.56
CA ASN A 12 27.61 -20.21 10.86
C ASN A 12 26.44 -20.45 11.84
N CYS A 13 25.67 -21.54 11.65
CA CYS A 13 24.47 -21.84 12.47
C CYS A 13 24.79 -21.85 13.98
N HIS A 14 25.99 -22.27 14.38
CA HIS A 14 26.44 -22.34 15.77
C HIS A 14 26.52 -20.95 16.46
N ILE A 15 26.71 -19.86 15.70
CA ILE A 15 26.80 -18.50 16.26
C ILE A 15 25.44 -18.01 16.74
N VAL A 16 24.39 -18.37 16.00
CA VAL A 16 23.00 -17.94 16.31
C VAL A 16 22.17 -19.04 16.97
N GLY A 17 22.83 -20.15 17.35
CA GLY A 17 22.18 -21.27 18.05
C GLY A 17 21.13 -22.00 17.22
N LEU A 18 21.28 -22.04 15.88
CA LEU A 18 20.41 -22.80 14.99
C LEU A 18 20.83 -24.26 14.93
N ASP A 19 19.84 -25.16 14.84
CA ASP A 19 20.09 -26.57 14.50
C ASP A 19 20.70 -26.64 13.10
N PRO A 20 21.81 -27.40 12.89
CA PRO A 20 22.40 -27.57 11.57
C PRO A 20 21.45 -28.14 10.50
N ALA A 21 20.40 -28.85 10.92
CA ALA A 21 19.36 -29.41 10.04
C ALA A 21 18.18 -28.46 9.83
N PHE A 22 18.28 -27.20 10.21
CA PHE A 22 17.20 -26.24 10.04
C PHE A 22 16.71 -26.15 8.59
N ARG A 23 15.41 -25.95 8.43
CA ARG A 23 14.77 -25.68 7.14
C ARG A 23 13.90 -24.43 7.19
N THR A 24 13.60 -23.89 6.05
CA THR A 24 12.62 -22.78 5.95
C THR A 24 11.21 -23.35 6.09
N ALA A 25 10.42 -22.76 6.97
CA ALA A 25 9.00 -23.09 7.11
C ALA A 25 8.25 -22.74 5.82
N ASP A 26 7.31 -23.56 5.44
CA ASP A 26 6.35 -23.17 4.43
C ASP A 26 5.29 -22.20 5.00
N ALA A 27 4.46 -21.61 4.13
CA ALA A 27 3.49 -20.59 4.53
C ALA A 27 2.47 -21.14 5.56
N ALA A 28 2.04 -22.39 5.40
CA ALA A 28 1.07 -23.01 6.29
C ALA A 28 1.67 -23.32 7.66
N GLU A 29 2.90 -23.85 7.69
CA GLU A 29 3.63 -24.10 8.93
C GLU A 29 3.90 -22.82 9.70
N ALA A 30 4.34 -21.76 9.01
CA ALA A 30 4.57 -20.46 9.61
C ALA A 30 3.28 -19.88 10.21
N ALA A 31 2.17 -19.95 9.48
CA ALA A 31 0.87 -19.47 9.94
C ALA A 31 0.37 -20.22 11.19
N LEU A 32 0.51 -21.55 11.21
CA LEU A 32 0.13 -22.36 12.38
C LEU A 32 0.95 -22.04 13.61
N LEU A 33 2.26 -21.84 13.46
CA LEU A 33 3.13 -21.48 14.58
C LEU A 33 2.87 -20.06 15.09
N ARG A 34 2.54 -19.12 14.18
CA ARG A 34 2.13 -17.75 14.56
C ARG A 34 0.83 -17.78 15.35
N LEU A 35 -0.19 -18.49 14.85
CA LEU A 35 -1.46 -18.62 15.55
C LEU A 35 -1.27 -19.20 16.96
N LYS A 36 -0.50 -20.28 17.08
CA LYS A 36 -0.19 -20.87 18.38
C LYS A 36 0.53 -19.88 19.30
N ALA A 37 1.53 -19.17 18.79
CA ALA A 37 2.25 -18.17 19.58
C ALA A 37 1.34 -17.05 20.06
N LEU A 38 0.40 -16.59 19.22
CA LEU A 38 -0.61 -15.58 19.60
C LEU A 38 -1.53 -16.08 20.69
N ASP A 39 -2.09 -17.28 20.53
CA ASP A 39 -3.00 -17.87 21.52
C ASP A 39 -2.31 -18.00 22.87
N ASP A 40 -1.10 -18.57 22.91
CA ASP A 40 -0.34 -18.77 24.15
C ASP A 40 -0.04 -17.44 24.86
N ILE A 41 0.47 -16.43 24.15
CA ILE A 41 0.84 -15.14 24.75
C ILE A 41 -0.38 -14.31 25.18
N LEU A 42 -1.49 -14.38 24.43
CA LEU A 42 -2.71 -13.64 24.79
C LEU A 42 -3.39 -14.27 26.00
N GLU A 43 -3.44 -15.61 26.10
CA GLU A 43 -3.96 -16.29 27.29
C GLU A 43 -3.16 -15.87 28.55
N GLU A 44 -1.83 -15.85 28.45
CA GLU A 44 -0.99 -15.35 29.54
C GLU A 44 -1.23 -13.88 29.85
N ALA A 45 -1.33 -13.00 28.82
CA ALA A 45 -1.55 -11.57 29.01
C ALA A 45 -2.89 -11.28 29.71
N TYR A 46 -3.97 -11.96 29.30
CA TYR A 46 -5.26 -11.85 29.98
C TYR A 46 -5.21 -12.34 31.43
N SER A 47 -4.58 -13.50 31.67
CA SER A 47 -4.40 -14.03 33.04
C SER A 47 -3.57 -13.09 33.93
N ASP A 48 -2.51 -12.48 33.39
CA ASP A 48 -1.68 -11.52 34.13
C ASP A 48 -2.44 -10.22 34.42
N ALA A 49 -3.22 -9.73 33.44
CA ALA A 49 -4.06 -8.55 33.62
C ALA A 49 -5.14 -8.72 34.70
N GLU A 50 -5.65 -9.94 34.87
CA GLU A 50 -6.60 -10.27 35.97
C GLU A 50 -5.92 -10.25 37.32
N LYS A 51 -4.68 -10.77 37.44
CA LYS A 51 -3.95 -10.88 38.71
C LYS A 51 -3.34 -9.56 39.18
N THR A 52 -2.80 -8.78 38.23
CA THR A 52 -2.02 -7.57 38.53
C THR A 52 -2.84 -6.28 38.42
N SER A 53 -4.09 -6.35 37.95
CA SER A 53 -4.90 -5.19 37.57
C SER A 53 -4.18 -4.30 36.55
N ASP A 54 -3.49 -4.94 35.59
CA ASP A 54 -2.81 -4.24 34.49
C ASP A 54 -3.82 -3.43 33.68
N SER A 55 -3.84 -2.13 33.92
CA SER A 55 -4.76 -1.20 33.27
C SER A 55 -4.37 -0.93 31.81
N ASP A 56 -3.07 -1.00 31.49
CA ASP A 56 -2.55 -0.59 30.18
C ASP A 56 -2.90 -1.63 29.12
N PHE A 57 -2.80 -2.92 29.42
CA PHE A 57 -3.26 -3.98 28.54
C PHE A 57 -4.78 -3.94 28.31
N ARG A 58 -5.54 -3.69 29.39
CA ARG A 58 -7.00 -3.55 29.27
C ARG A 58 -7.39 -2.35 28.40
N LEU A 59 -6.69 -1.21 28.57
CA LEU A 59 -6.89 -0.04 27.72
C LEU A 59 -6.60 -0.34 26.24
N LEU A 60 -5.56 -1.14 25.95
CA LEU A 60 -5.26 -1.59 24.59
C LEU A 60 -6.40 -2.45 24.03
N CYS A 61 -6.91 -3.42 24.79
CA CYS A 61 -8.03 -4.27 24.39
C CYS A 61 -9.32 -3.45 24.19
N ASP A 62 -9.62 -2.52 25.10
CA ASP A 62 -10.80 -1.66 25.02
C ASP A 62 -10.76 -0.69 23.82
N ALA A 63 -9.56 -0.29 23.39
CA ALA A 63 -9.36 0.53 22.20
C ALA A 63 -9.58 -0.26 20.89
N LEU A 64 -9.39 -1.58 20.93
CA LEU A 64 -9.58 -2.49 19.81
C LEU A 64 -10.90 -3.23 20.02
N ILE A 65 -11.97 -2.80 19.38
CA ILE A 65 -13.35 -3.31 19.55
C ILE A 65 -13.48 -4.83 19.31
N ARG A 66 -12.48 -5.48 18.69
CA ARG A 66 -12.49 -6.88 18.28
C ARG A 66 -11.17 -7.58 18.60
N ASP A 67 -11.22 -8.78 19.14
CA ASP A 67 -10.02 -9.57 19.50
C ASP A 67 -9.15 -9.92 18.28
N ASP A 68 -9.75 -10.20 17.13
CA ASP A 68 -9.03 -10.46 15.88
C ASP A 68 -8.23 -9.25 15.40
N ALA A 69 -8.67 -8.03 15.73
CA ALA A 69 -7.91 -6.82 15.43
C ALA A 69 -6.60 -6.72 16.24
N LEU A 70 -6.58 -7.22 17.48
CA LEU A 70 -5.35 -7.26 18.29
C LEU A 70 -4.33 -8.25 17.70
N CYS A 71 -4.78 -9.44 17.32
CA CYS A 71 -3.93 -10.45 16.68
C CYS A 71 -3.28 -9.88 15.40
N THR A 72 -4.10 -9.31 14.51
CA THR A 72 -3.63 -8.68 13.28
C THR A 72 -2.64 -7.55 13.57
N LEU A 73 -2.92 -6.69 14.55
CA LEU A 73 -2.03 -5.59 14.91
C LEU A 73 -0.66 -6.07 15.43
N ILE A 74 -0.63 -7.17 16.20
CA ILE A 74 0.62 -7.77 16.70
C ILE A 74 1.43 -8.31 15.51
N GLU A 75 0.80 -9.08 14.62
CA GLU A 75 1.48 -9.68 13.45
C GLU A 75 1.98 -8.61 12.48
N ASP A 76 1.16 -7.64 12.13
CA ASP A 76 1.53 -6.55 11.23
C ASP A 76 2.67 -5.71 11.81
N THR A 77 2.63 -5.42 13.13
CA THR A 77 3.71 -4.71 13.81
C THR A 77 5.00 -5.53 13.79
N TYR A 78 4.92 -6.82 14.09
CA TYR A 78 6.07 -7.73 14.05
C TYR A 78 6.69 -7.78 12.65
N ASP A 79 5.91 -8.03 11.62
CA ASP A 79 6.42 -8.11 10.24
C ASP A 79 7.02 -6.77 9.78
N PHE A 80 6.41 -5.65 10.18
CA PHE A 80 6.91 -4.32 9.86
C PHE A 80 8.27 -4.03 10.48
N ILE A 81 8.46 -4.36 11.76
CA ILE A 81 9.73 -4.08 12.44
C ILE A 81 10.85 -5.04 12.01
N MET A 82 10.52 -6.28 11.64
CA MET A 82 11.52 -7.28 11.23
C MET A 82 12.22 -6.94 9.92
N ALA A 83 11.69 -6.02 9.12
CA ALA A 83 12.36 -5.48 7.94
C ALA A 83 13.50 -4.48 8.29
N ARG A 84 13.79 -4.25 9.57
CA ARG A 84 14.78 -3.26 10.08
C ARG A 84 15.97 -3.92 10.75
N PRO A 85 17.18 -3.33 10.67
CA PRO A 85 18.40 -3.89 11.31
C PRO A 85 18.35 -3.95 12.84
N ASN A 86 17.52 -3.13 13.47
CA ASN A 86 17.29 -3.11 14.92
C ASN A 86 15.77 -3.01 15.20
N PRO A 87 15.03 -4.13 15.03
CA PRO A 87 13.57 -4.11 15.07
C PRO A 87 13.01 -3.56 16.36
N PHE A 88 13.45 -4.08 17.51
CA PHE A 88 12.92 -3.68 18.80
C PHE A 88 13.44 -2.33 19.32
N GLY A 89 14.63 -1.90 18.84
CA GLY A 89 15.11 -0.54 19.11
C GLY A 89 14.23 0.48 18.37
N TRP A 90 13.92 0.21 17.11
CA TRP A 90 13.03 1.06 16.33
C TRP A 90 11.62 1.13 16.93
N LEU A 91 11.06 -0.02 17.35
CA LEU A 91 9.73 -0.05 17.98
C LEU A 91 9.70 0.78 19.25
N HIS A 92 10.72 0.63 20.10
CA HIS A 92 10.86 1.42 21.32
C HIS A 92 10.92 2.94 21.02
N GLU A 93 11.74 3.36 20.06
CA GLU A 93 11.84 4.76 19.65
C GLU A 93 10.50 5.28 19.10
N ALA A 94 9.76 4.47 18.32
CA ALA A 94 8.46 4.82 17.80
C ALA A 94 7.39 4.98 18.91
N VAL A 95 7.43 4.14 19.94
CA VAL A 95 6.55 4.25 21.11
C VAL A 95 6.91 5.49 21.94
N GLU A 96 8.21 5.73 22.18
CA GLU A 96 8.68 6.90 22.94
C GLU A 96 8.42 8.23 22.22
N ALA A 97 8.18 8.21 20.91
CA ALA A 97 7.71 9.38 20.18
C ALA A 97 6.36 9.91 20.67
N TYR A 98 5.52 9.05 21.26
CA TYR A 98 4.26 9.44 21.90
C TYR A 98 4.40 9.70 23.41
N GLY A 99 5.56 9.43 23.97
CA GLY A 99 5.90 9.63 25.40
C GLY A 99 6.95 10.72 25.61
N SER A 100 8.13 10.31 26.00
CA SER A 100 9.23 11.22 26.40
C SER A 100 9.73 12.11 25.26
N SER A 101 9.57 11.71 23.99
CA SER A 101 10.04 12.44 22.80
C SER A 101 8.92 13.15 22.04
N PHE A 102 7.72 13.28 22.63
CA PHE A 102 6.53 13.79 21.93
C PHE A 102 6.72 15.18 21.34
N GLU A 103 7.37 16.11 22.05
CA GLU A 103 7.56 17.48 21.54
C GLU A 103 8.36 17.50 20.23
N THR A 104 9.49 16.80 20.20
CA THR A 104 10.33 16.71 18.99
C THR A 104 9.64 15.96 17.85
N PHE A 105 8.89 14.92 18.17
CA PHE A 105 8.13 14.15 17.20
C PHE A 105 6.99 14.98 16.59
N SER A 106 6.20 15.66 17.43
CA SER A 106 5.06 16.45 17.01
C SER A 106 5.45 17.65 16.14
N GLU A 107 6.61 18.28 16.38
CA GLU A 107 7.14 19.34 15.52
C GLU A 107 7.40 18.82 14.10
N LYS A 108 8.12 17.70 13.96
CA LYS A 108 8.39 17.08 12.65
C LYS A 108 7.12 16.59 11.95
N ALA A 109 6.20 16.00 12.72
CA ALA A 109 4.91 15.56 12.20
C ALA A 109 4.08 16.75 11.69
N ALA A 110 4.07 17.86 12.42
CA ALA A 110 3.40 19.08 12.03
C ALA A 110 3.99 19.69 10.74
N GLU A 111 5.31 19.70 10.59
CA GLU A 111 5.96 20.16 9.35
C GLU A 111 5.52 19.34 8.14
N SER A 112 5.53 18.00 8.26
CA SER A 112 5.09 17.09 7.20
C SER A 112 3.61 17.26 6.87
N LEU A 113 2.76 17.40 7.90
CA LEU A 113 1.33 17.61 7.75
C LEU A 113 1.01 18.93 7.03
N ILE A 114 1.67 20.01 7.44
CA ILE A 114 1.54 21.34 6.84
C ILE A 114 2.00 21.30 5.37
N ALA A 115 3.12 20.65 5.08
CA ALA A 115 3.61 20.49 3.71
C ALA A 115 2.58 19.75 2.84
N SER A 116 2.00 18.65 3.35
CA SER A 116 0.96 17.90 2.66
C SER A 116 -0.32 18.73 2.45
N ALA A 117 -0.76 19.47 3.46
CA ALA A 117 -1.92 20.35 3.36
C ALA A 117 -1.71 21.46 2.32
N LYS A 118 -0.53 22.08 2.31
CA LYS A 118 -0.18 23.13 1.31
C LYS A 118 -0.22 22.60 -0.12
N ARG A 119 0.25 21.38 -0.38
CA ARG A 119 0.14 20.75 -1.72
C ARG A 119 -1.32 20.64 -2.17
N ASN A 120 -2.20 20.14 -1.30
CA ASN A 120 -3.62 20.05 -1.62
C ASN A 120 -4.24 21.42 -1.86
N ILE A 121 -3.90 22.41 -1.05
CA ILE A 121 -4.39 23.79 -1.21
C ILE A 121 -3.89 24.43 -2.52
N SER A 122 -2.63 24.17 -2.91
CA SER A 122 -2.11 24.60 -4.22
C SER A 122 -2.94 24.02 -5.37
N THR A 123 -3.27 22.73 -5.30
CA THR A 123 -4.15 22.09 -6.30
C THR A 123 -5.54 22.74 -6.36
N PHE A 124 -6.11 23.10 -5.20
CA PHE A 124 -7.41 23.79 -5.17
C PHE A 124 -7.32 25.19 -5.76
N TYR A 125 -6.22 25.89 -5.51
CA TYR A 125 -5.95 27.20 -6.10
C TYR A 125 -5.87 27.10 -7.63
N ASP A 126 -5.11 26.15 -8.16
CA ASP A 126 -4.95 25.95 -9.60
C ASP A 126 -6.28 25.62 -10.27
N MET A 127 -7.07 24.71 -9.68
CA MET A 127 -8.42 24.40 -10.17
C MET A 127 -9.35 25.61 -10.17
N ALA A 128 -9.30 26.42 -9.10
CA ALA A 128 -10.10 27.65 -9.01
C ALA A 128 -9.68 28.68 -10.07
N ASN A 129 -8.37 28.81 -10.28
CA ASN A 129 -7.79 29.75 -11.22
C ASN A 129 -8.10 29.36 -12.69
N GLU A 130 -8.00 28.07 -13.03
CA GLU A 130 -8.41 27.57 -14.35
C GLU A 130 -9.89 27.87 -14.62
N LEU A 131 -10.76 27.55 -13.67
CA LEU A 131 -12.20 27.78 -13.80
C LEU A 131 -12.53 29.28 -13.85
N TYR A 132 -11.80 30.10 -13.09
CA TYR A 132 -11.90 31.54 -13.15
C TYR A 132 -11.58 32.07 -14.55
N HIS A 133 -10.49 31.63 -15.16
CA HIS A 133 -10.13 32.04 -16.51
C HIS A 133 -11.13 31.54 -17.57
N CYS A 134 -11.67 30.35 -17.42
CA CYS A 134 -12.75 29.87 -18.30
C CYS A 134 -13.95 30.82 -18.26
N PHE A 135 -14.45 31.17 -17.07
CA PHE A 135 -15.62 32.05 -16.93
C PHE A 135 -15.34 33.48 -17.39
N VAL A 136 -14.13 34.01 -17.21
CA VAL A 136 -13.75 35.33 -17.73
C VAL A 136 -13.70 35.33 -19.26
N ASN A 137 -13.15 34.28 -19.88
CA ASN A 137 -13.03 34.19 -21.33
C ASN A 137 -14.38 34.03 -22.05
N GLU A 138 -15.37 33.42 -21.41
CA GLU A 138 -16.72 33.30 -21.97
C GLU A 138 -17.45 34.67 -22.05
N ASN A 139 -16.95 35.67 -21.33
CA ASN A 139 -17.47 37.04 -21.33
C ASN A 139 -18.99 37.14 -21.07
N ASN A 140 -19.52 36.21 -20.24
CA ASN A 140 -20.92 36.13 -19.85
C ASN A 140 -21.17 36.95 -18.57
N PRO A 141 -21.99 38.01 -18.59
CA PRO A 141 -22.26 38.81 -17.39
C PRO A 141 -22.88 38.01 -16.22
N GLU A 142 -23.49 36.88 -16.50
CA GLU A 142 -24.06 36.01 -15.46
C GLU A 142 -22.97 35.33 -14.62
N PHE A 143 -21.76 35.17 -15.15
CA PHE A 143 -20.64 34.56 -14.48
C PHE A 143 -19.85 35.50 -13.56
N GLU A 144 -20.10 36.81 -13.59
CA GLU A 144 -19.39 37.77 -12.73
C GLU A 144 -19.50 37.44 -11.24
N VAL A 145 -20.62 36.85 -10.81
CA VAL A 145 -20.85 36.47 -9.41
C VAL A 145 -20.00 35.23 -9.06
N TYR A 146 -19.82 34.30 -10.00
CA TYR A 146 -19.04 33.10 -9.81
C TYR A 146 -17.53 33.38 -9.87
N THR A 147 -17.10 34.31 -10.73
CA THR A 147 -15.69 34.76 -10.74
C THR A 147 -15.30 35.43 -9.44
N LYS A 148 -16.19 36.28 -8.84
CA LYS A 148 -15.96 36.83 -7.50
C LYS A 148 -15.89 35.78 -6.40
N LEU A 149 -16.70 34.72 -6.49
CA LEU A 149 -16.66 33.61 -5.56
C LEU A 149 -15.30 32.88 -5.65
N LEU A 150 -14.84 32.57 -6.87
CA LEU A 150 -13.55 31.91 -7.10
C LEU A 150 -12.39 32.79 -6.63
N GLN A 151 -12.44 34.12 -6.83
CA GLN A 151 -11.43 35.04 -6.28
C GLN A 151 -11.39 35.01 -4.74
N THR A 152 -12.57 34.90 -4.10
CA THR A 152 -12.63 34.76 -2.64
C THR A 152 -12.02 33.45 -2.18
N ASP A 153 -12.28 32.36 -2.91
CA ASP A 153 -11.69 31.06 -2.61
C ASP A 153 -10.16 31.08 -2.79
N MET A 154 -9.66 31.64 -3.89
CA MET A 154 -8.22 31.79 -4.13
C MET A 154 -7.54 32.65 -3.04
N GLY A 155 -8.17 33.76 -2.63
CA GLY A 155 -7.66 34.56 -1.53
C GLY A 155 -7.57 33.79 -0.21
N PHE A 156 -8.56 32.95 0.08
CA PHE A 156 -8.53 32.07 1.25
C PHE A 156 -7.41 31.02 1.15
N TYR A 157 -7.18 30.44 -0.02
CA TYR A 157 -6.08 29.50 -0.25
C TYR A 157 -4.71 30.17 -0.10
N ASP A 158 -4.54 31.39 -0.60
CA ASP A 158 -3.32 32.18 -0.41
C ASP A 158 -3.04 32.44 1.08
N GLU A 159 -4.09 32.75 1.87
CA GLU A 159 -3.94 32.92 3.32
C GLU A 159 -3.45 31.61 3.99
N LEU A 160 -4.02 30.44 3.62
CA LEU A 160 -3.60 29.15 4.15
C LEU A 160 -2.15 28.80 3.78
N MET A 161 -1.72 29.13 2.55
CA MET A 161 -0.36 28.89 2.09
C MET A 161 0.70 29.67 2.89
N GLN A 162 0.34 30.83 3.49
CA GLN A 162 1.24 31.64 4.31
C GLN A 162 1.41 31.11 5.75
N LEU A 163 0.51 30.23 6.21
CA LEU A 163 0.59 29.69 7.56
C LEU A 163 1.80 28.77 7.75
N LYS A 164 2.45 28.86 8.91
CA LYS A 164 3.69 28.16 9.19
C LYS A 164 3.59 27.16 10.34
N THR A 165 2.68 27.38 11.29
CA THR A 165 2.58 26.57 12.49
C THR A 165 1.29 25.74 12.51
N TYR A 166 1.31 24.61 13.20
CA TYR A 166 0.12 23.78 13.40
C TYR A 166 -1.03 24.57 14.04
N SER A 167 -0.72 25.37 15.05
CA SER A 167 -1.73 26.18 15.76
C SER A 167 -2.40 27.20 14.86
N ASP A 168 -1.65 27.84 13.94
CA ASP A 168 -2.22 28.77 12.98
C ASP A 168 -3.18 28.05 12.02
N TRP A 169 -2.79 26.86 11.54
CA TRP A 169 -3.63 26.01 10.71
C TRP A 169 -4.90 25.59 11.44
N HIS A 170 -4.78 25.08 12.66
CA HIS A 170 -5.93 24.70 13.49
C HIS A 170 -6.91 25.89 13.65
N CYS A 171 -6.42 27.06 14.07
CA CYS A 171 -7.26 28.24 14.27
C CYS A 171 -7.96 28.68 12.98
N LYS A 172 -7.24 28.66 11.84
CA LYS A 172 -7.78 29.10 10.56
C LYS A 172 -8.83 28.14 10.02
N ILE A 173 -8.58 26.83 10.14
CA ILE A 173 -9.51 25.78 9.71
C ILE A 173 -10.76 25.75 10.59
N ALA A 174 -10.62 25.88 11.92
CA ALA A 174 -11.76 25.95 12.83
C ALA A 174 -12.69 27.13 12.55
N ALA A 175 -12.15 28.24 12.04
CA ALA A 175 -12.90 29.41 11.63
C ALA A 175 -13.39 29.37 10.17
N CYS A 176 -13.08 28.30 9.43
CA CYS A 176 -13.36 28.21 7.99
C CYS A 176 -14.84 27.95 7.72
N ALA A 177 -15.43 28.79 6.87
CA ALA A 177 -16.73 28.55 6.25
C ALA A 177 -16.65 28.91 4.77
N PHE A 178 -16.69 27.94 3.89
CA PHE A 178 -16.79 28.20 2.46
C PHE A 178 -18.08 28.99 2.13
N ALA A 179 -17.96 30.03 1.36
CA ALA A 179 -19.11 30.81 0.89
C ALA A 179 -20.05 29.90 0.06
N LYS A 180 -21.35 30.05 0.24
CA LYS A 180 -22.34 29.31 -0.55
C LYS A 180 -22.30 29.74 -2.01
N ILE A 181 -22.51 28.81 -2.93
CA ILE A 181 -22.67 29.13 -4.35
C ILE A 181 -23.93 30.02 -4.47
N PRO A 182 -23.82 31.20 -5.09
CA PRO A 182 -24.95 32.08 -5.28
C PRO A 182 -26.05 31.44 -6.15
N SER A 183 -27.30 31.48 -5.65
CA SER A 183 -28.44 30.93 -6.40
C SER A 183 -28.88 31.94 -7.47
N ARG A 184 -29.01 31.46 -8.73
CA ARG A 184 -29.50 32.23 -9.87
C ARG A 184 -30.58 31.46 -10.63
N LYS A 185 -31.44 32.19 -11.41
CA LYS A 185 -32.35 31.54 -12.36
C LYS A 185 -31.53 30.81 -13.43
N GLY A 186 -31.66 29.50 -13.49
CA GLY A 186 -30.84 28.63 -14.35
C GLY A 186 -29.82 27.76 -13.62
N GLY A 187 -29.63 28.00 -12.31
CA GLY A 187 -28.67 27.22 -11.50
C GLY A 187 -27.23 27.69 -11.66
N ALA A 188 -26.33 27.08 -10.92
CA ALA A 188 -24.88 27.28 -11.07
C ALA A 188 -24.32 26.35 -12.18
N PRO A 189 -23.26 26.77 -12.90
CA PRO A 189 -22.56 25.90 -13.86
C PRO A 189 -22.16 24.54 -13.25
N ALA A 190 -22.24 23.49 -14.05
CA ALA A 190 -21.94 22.14 -13.61
C ALA A 190 -20.48 22.03 -13.12
N GLU A 191 -19.56 22.64 -13.86
CA GLU A 191 -18.13 22.67 -13.56
C GLU A 191 -17.83 23.31 -12.19
N LEU A 192 -18.59 24.39 -11.84
CA LEU A 192 -18.44 25.05 -10.53
C LEU A 192 -18.96 24.16 -9.39
N LYS A 193 -20.03 23.40 -9.62
CA LYS A 193 -20.55 22.45 -8.63
C LYS A 193 -19.57 21.32 -8.40
N GLU A 194 -19.08 20.72 -9.46
CA GLU A 194 -18.10 19.64 -9.41
C GLU A 194 -16.81 20.09 -8.69
N TYR A 195 -16.26 21.24 -9.05
CA TYR A 195 -15.13 21.85 -8.34
C TYR A 195 -15.40 21.96 -6.85
N ARG A 196 -16.56 22.52 -6.47
CA ARG A 196 -16.92 22.74 -5.05
C ARG A 196 -17.10 21.43 -4.28
N GLU A 197 -17.69 20.42 -4.86
CA GLU A 197 -17.86 19.10 -4.25
C GLU A 197 -16.50 18.43 -4.02
N LYS A 198 -15.63 18.45 -5.04
CA LYS A 198 -14.28 17.90 -4.96
C LYS A 198 -13.44 18.60 -3.89
N VAL A 199 -13.41 19.94 -3.90
CA VAL A 199 -12.70 20.72 -2.89
C VAL A 199 -13.26 20.44 -1.50
N LYS A 200 -14.59 20.45 -1.31
CA LYS A 200 -15.23 20.18 -0.02
C LYS A 200 -14.88 18.81 0.53
N SER A 201 -14.92 17.78 -0.31
CA SER A 201 -14.56 16.41 0.07
C SER A 201 -13.10 16.29 0.52
N GLN A 202 -12.17 16.87 -0.24
CA GLN A 202 -10.75 16.82 0.09
C GLN A 202 -10.38 17.75 1.26
N PHE A 203 -11.00 18.93 1.35
CA PHE A 203 -10.77 19.86 2.46
C PHE A 203 -11.26 19.29 3.80
N LYS A 204 -12.27 18.40 3.78
CA LYS A 204 -12.69 17.66 4.97
C LYS A 204 -11.54 16.86 5.57
N LYS A 205 -10.74 16.19 4.75
CA LYS A 205 -9.54 15.43 5.22
C LYS A 205 -8.49 16.37 5.84
N ILE A 206 -8.27 17.54 5.24
CA ILE A 206 -7.40 18.58 5.84
C ILE A 206 -7.97 19.05 7.18
N SER A 207 -9.28 19.29 7.24
CA SER A 207 -9.93 19.73 8.49
C SER A 207 -9.85 18.67 9.60
N GLU A 208 -9.95 17.40 9.26
CA GLU A 208 -9.76 16.29 10.20
C GLU A 208 -8.33 16.25 10.75
N ALA A 209 -7.33 16.53 9.91
CA ALA A 209 -5.91 16.54 10.30
C ALA A 209 -5.53 17.71 11.24
N PHE A 210 -6.29 18.79 11.24
CA PHE A 210 -6.09 19.97 12.11
C PHE A 210 -7.28 20.22 13.05
N CYS A 211 -8.08 19.18 13.36
CA CYS A 211 -9.31 19.34 14.14
C CYS A 211 -9.06 19.68 15.63
N CYS A 212 -7.94 19.25 16.18
CA CYS A 212 -7.60 19.44 17.59
C CYS A 212 -6.56 20.54 17.78
N SER A 213 -6.58 21.20 18.95
CA SER A 213 -5.48 22.07 19.34
C SER A 213 -4.24 21.25 19.75
N TYR A 214 -3.06 21.88 19.71
CA TYR A 214 -1.83 21.20 20.11
C TYR A 214 -1.89 20.63 21.54
N ASP A 215 -2.52 21.33 22.48
CA ASP A 215 -2.68 20.84 23.86
C ASP A 215 -3.56 19.57 23.91
N VAL A 216 -4.62 19.51 23.12
CA VAL A 216 -5.48 18.33 23.03
C VAL A 216 -4.72 17.17 22.36
N GLU A 217 -3.91 17.41 21.33
CA GLU A 217 -3.07 16.39 20.72
C GLU A 217 -2.05 15.81 21.71
N ARG A 218 -1.45 16.66 22.53
CA ARG A 218 -0.55 16.22 23.61
C ARG A 218 -1.28 15.37 24.66
N GLU A 219 -2.50 15.74 25.02
CA GLU A 219 -3.32 14.93 25.94
C GLU A 219 -3.71 13.60 25.31
N ASN A 220 -4.08 13.59 24.04
CA ASN A 220 -4.39 12.36 23.28
C ASN A 220 -3.17 11.43 23.20
N ALA A 221 -1.98 11.98 22.90
CA ALA A 221 -0.75 11.22 22.89
C ALA A 221 -0.45 10.60 24.28
N ALA A 222 -0.61 11.37 25.34
CA ALA A 222 -0.43 10.87 26.71
C ALA A 222 -1.43 9.76 27.08
N ARG A 223 -2.64 9.80 26.53
CA ARG A 223 -3.67 8.77 26.75
C ARG A 223 -3.39 7.48 25.97
N ILE A 224 -2.86 7.58 24.73
CA ILE A 224 -2.56 6.41 23.91
C ILE A 224 -1.21 5.76 24.27
N TYR A 225 -0.29 6.52 24.85
CA TYR A 225 1.05 6.05 25.15
C TYR A 225 1.10 4.76 26.01
N PRO A 226 0.29 4.59 27.08
CA PRO A 226 0.22 3.32 27.81
C PRO A 226 -0.21 2.13 26.93
N CYS A 227 -1.16 2.34 26.02
CA CYS A 227 -1.59 1.31 25.06
C CYS A 227 -0.43 0.90 24.14
N LEU A 228 0.34 1.88 23.62
CA LEU A 228 1.49 1.62 22.77
C LEU A 228 2.61 0.88 23.51
N LYS A 229 2.84 1.20 24.76
CA LYS A 229 3.79 0.44 25.63
C LYS A 229 3.36 -1.00 25.84
N SER A 230 2.07 -1.21 26.06
CA SER A 230 1.52 -2.55 26.19
C SER A 230 1.64 -3.32 24.89
N LEU A 231 1.38 -2.68 23.73
CA LEU A 231 1.59 -3.26 22.41
C LEU A 231 3.07 -3.64 22.18
N GLU A 232 4.02 -2.75 22.50
CA GLU A 232 5.46 -3.04 22.43
C GLU A 232 5.81 -4.29 23.24
N ALA A 233 5.31 -4.38 24.46
CA ALA A 233 5.60 -5.51 25.35
C ALA A 233 5.04 -6.83 24.78
N ILE A 234 3.82 -6.81 24.25
CA ILE A 234 3.19 -8.01 23.67
C ILE A 234 3.87 -8.42 22.36
N VAL A 235 4.19 -7.49 21.47
CA VAL A 235 4.91 -7.80 20.22
C VAL A 235 6.28 -8.42 20.54
N ARG A 236 6.96 -7.95 21.59
CA ARG A 236 8.23 -8.53 22.04
C ARG A 236 8.05 -9.96 22.56
N ARG A 237 7.04 -10.20 23.41
CA ARG A 237 6.70 -11.54 23.91
C ARG A 237 6.33 -12.49 22.76
N PHE A 238 5.52 -12.00 21.82
CA PHE A 238 5.18 -12.76 20.60
C PHE A 238 6.41 -13.17 19.81
N ALA A 239 7.31 -12.24 19.54
CA ALA A 239 8.53 -12.52 18.78
C ALA A 239 9.43 -13.55 19.49
N GLU A 240 9.58 -13.45 20.80
CA GLU A 240 10.35 -14.39 21.61
C GLU A 240 9.74 -15.80 21.56
N HIS A 241 8.44 -15.92 21.86
CA HIS A 241 7.75 -17.20 21.89
C HIS A 241 7.66 -17.84 20.49
N TYR A 242 7.33 -17.06 19.45
CA TYR A 242 7.33 -17.53 18.08
C TYR A 242 8.73 -18.04 17.64
N SER A 243 9.80 -17.34 18.04
CA SER A 243 11.19 -17.80 17.80
C SER A 243 11.49 -19.13 18.51
N GLU A 244 10.99 -19.31 19.76
CA GLU A 244 11.14 -20.57 20.51
C GLU A 244 10.43 -21.73 19.80
N LEU A 245 9.17 -21.55 19.41
CA LEU A 245 8.39 -22.55 18.67
C LEU A 245 9.07 -22.95 17.34
N LYS A 246 9.63 -21.98 16.62
CA LYS A 246 10.39 -22.26 15.40
C LYS A 246 11.66 -23.08 15.69
N ARG A 247 12.41 -22.73 16.74
CA ARG A 247 13.63 -23.45 17.14
C ARG A 247 13.34 -24.89 17.58
N GLU A 248 12.27 -25.13 18.33
CA GLU A 248 11.86 -26.49 18.73
C GLU A 248 11.59 -27.39 17.53
N ASN A 249 11.13 -26.82 16.44
CA ASN A 249 10.82 -27.53 15.19
C ASN A 249 11.96 -27.49 14.16
N ALA A 250 13.14 -26.96 14.51
CA ALA A 250 14.26 -26.70 13.61
C ALA A 250 13.86 -25.91 12.35
N LEU A 251 13.00 -24.89 12.54
CA LEU A 251 12.46 -24.03 11.49
C LEU A 251 12.98 -22.59 11.60
N ILE A 252 13.06 -21.93 10.47
CA ILE A 252 13.19 -20.47 10.34
C ILE A 252 12.22 -19.97 9.28
N ASP A 253 11.74 -18.74 9.42
CA ASP A 253 11.01 -18.05 8.35
C ASP A 253 11.93 -17.09 7.58
N PHE A 254 11.36 -16.33 6.64
CA PHE A 254 12.12 -15.36 5.84
C PHE A 254 12.64 -14.20 6.67
N ASN A 255 11.88 -13.75 7.67
CA ASN A 255 12.30 -12.68 8.59
C ASN A 255 13.52 -13.15 9.43
N ASP A 256 13.46 -14.36 9.97
CA ASP A 256 14.61 -14.95 10.68
C ASP A 256 15.82 -15.06 9.79
N MET A 257 15.61 -15.49 8.53
CA MET A 257 16.71 -15.68 7.59
C MET A 257 17.53 -14.40 7.41
N GLU A 258 16.87 -13.26 7.31
CA GLU A 258 17.53 -11.95 7.18
C GLU A 258 18.12 -11.48 8.50
N GLN A 259 17.36 -11.51 9.60
CA GLN A 259 17.78 -11.04 10.92
C GLN A 259 18.98 -11.84 11.47
N LEU A 260 18.90 -13.16 11.39
CA LEU A 260 19.98 -14.02 11.89
C LEU A 260 21.23 -13.93 11.01
N ALA A 261 21.07 -13.85 9.67
CA ALA A 261 22.21 -13.64 8.78
C ALA A 261 22.88 -12.29 9.07
N TYR A 262 22.11 -11.23 9.27
CA TYR A 262 22.65 -9.93 9.66
C TYR A 262 23.36 -10.00 11.02
N THR A 263 22.82 -10.74 11.98
CA THR A 263 23.45 -10.96 13.29
C THR A 263 24.81 -11.67 13.14
N VAL A 264 24.89 -12.69 12.29
CA VAL A 264 26.17 -13.35 11.96
C VAL A 264 27.16 -12.38 11.32
N LEU A 265 26.68 -11.54 10.39
CA LEU A 265 27.51 -10.57 9.66
C LEU A 265 27.92 -9.34 10.49
N LYS A 266 27.35 -9.13 11.68
CA LYS A 266 27.88 -8.17 12.67
C LYS A 266 29.22 -8.60 13.28
N ASN A 267 29.60 -9.88 13.13
CA ASN A 267 30.93 -10.33 13.51
C ASN A 267 31.94 -9.86 12.44
N ASP A 268 32.87 -9.02 12.83
CA ASP A 268 33.84 -8.38 11.94
C ASP A 268 34.72 -9.41 11.18
N GLU A 269 35.08 -10.53 11.81
CA GLU A 269 35.92 -11.57 11.20
C GLU A 269 35.15 -12.25 10.05
N ILE A 270 33.88 -12.58 10.27
CA ILE A 270 33.02 -13.20 9.25
C ILE A 270 32.72 -12.20 8.13
N ALA A 271 32.40 -10.97 8.48
CA ALA A 271 32.17 -9.91 7.49
C ALA A 271 33.42 -9.69 6.61
N ALA A 272 34.62 -9.72 7.22
CA ALA A 272 35.89 -9.58 6.49
C ALA A 272 36.10 -10.72 5.46
N GLU A 273 35.76 -11.97 5.83
CA GLU A 273 35.83 -13.10 4.88
C GLU A 273 34.97 -12.87 3.63
N TYR A 274 33.72 -12.36 3.81
CA TYR A 274 32.83 -12.06 2.68
C TYR A 274 33.33 -10.85 1.87
N LYS A 275 33.84 -9.80 2.53
CA LYS A 275 34.41 -8.61 1.87
C LYS A 275 35.63 -8.97 1.00
N GLU A 276 36.45 -9.91 1.45
CA GLU A 276 37.59 -10.42 0.67
C GLU A 276 37.13 -11.35 -0.47
N LYS A 277 36.16 -12.21 -0.19
CA LYS A 277 35.64 -13.19 -1.13
C LYS A 277 34.94 -12.56 -2.34
N PHE A 278 34.13 -11.51 -2.12
CA PHE A 278 33.35 -10.90 -3.17
C PHE A 278 34.12 -9.79 -3.87
N LYS A 279 34.60 -10.08 -5.09
CA LYS A 279 35.20 -9.07 -5.95
C LYS A 279 34.18 -8.05 -6.43
N TYR A 280 32.97 -8.49 -6.74
CA TYR A 280 31.85 -7.67 -7.17
C TYR A 280 30.56 -8.19 -6.54
N ILE A 281 29.69 -7.27 -6.18
CA ILE A 281 28.35 -7.51 -5.67
C ILE A 281 27.39 -6.77 -6.61
N PHE A 282 26.50 -7.51 -7.26
CA PHE A 282 25.46 -6.97 -8.14
C PHE A 282 24.11 -7.13 -7.45
N VAL A 283 23.39 -6.04 -7.36
CA VAL A 283 22.02 -6.01 -6.81
C VAL A 283 21.10 -5.47 -7.89
N ASP A 284 20.16 -6.28 -8.30
CA ASP A 284 19.10 -5.92 -9.23
C ASP A 284 17.84 -5.52 -8.48
N GLU A 285 16.97 -4.72 -9.10
CA GLU A 285 15.73 -4.19 -8.51
C GLU A 285 15.96 -3.58 -7.12
N TYR A 286 17.02 -2.77 -6.99
CA TYR A 286 17.43 -2.24 -5.69
C TYR A 286 16.37 -1.36 -5.01
N GLN A 287 15.42 -0.75 -5.77
CA GLN A 287 14.30 -0.01 -5.24
C GLN A 287 13.31 -0.86 -4.42
N ASP A 288 13.36 -2.20 -4.55
CA ASP A 288 12.50 -3.13 -3.84
C ASP A 288 13.16 -3.73 -2.59
N THR A 289 14.33 -3.21 -2.21
CA THR A 289 15.03 -3.64 -0.99
C THR A 289 14.49 -2.91 0.25
N ASN A 290 14.55 -3.60 1.40
CA ASN A 290 14.27 -3.02 2.71
C ASN A 290 15.55 -2.68 3.48
N SER A 291 15.42 -2.02 4.63
CA SER A 291 16.57 -1.56 5.42
C SER A 291 17.48 -2.68 5.92
N ILE A 292 16.95 -3.86 6.29
CA ILE A 292 17.81 -4.97 6.72
C ILE A 292 18.57 -5.58 5.57
N GLN A 293 17.96 -5.67 4.40
CA GLN A 293 18.63 -6.15 3.18
C GLN A 293 19.76 -5.21 2.76
N ASP A 294 19.53 -3.89 2.83
CA ASP A 294 20.60 -2.91 2.58
C ASP A 294 21.74 -3.04 3.61
N ALA A 295 21.42 -3.25 4.88
CA ALA A 295 22.42 -3.47 5.92
C ALA A 295 23.22 -4.76 5.70
N ILE A 296 22.59 -5.85 5.24
CA ILE A 296 23.28 -7.10 4.87
C ILE A 296 24.24 -6.87 3.70
N ILE A 297 23.78 -6.17 2.65
CA ILE A 297 24.60 -5.84 1.48
C ILE A 297 25.79 -4.98 1.90
N ALA A 298 25.58 -3.98 2.74
CA ALA A 298 26.62 -3.11 3.26
C ALA A 298 27.65 -3.89 4.11
N ALA A 299 27.21 -4.84 4.93
CA ALA A 299 28.07 -5.65 5.78
C ALA A 299 29.09 -6.50 4.98
N VAL A 300 28.72 -6.95 3.78
CA VAL A 300 29.57 -7.79 2.94
C VAL A 300 30.31 -7.02 1.84
N SER A 301 30.03 -5.72 1.69
CA SER A 301 30.71 -4.84 0.73
C SER A 301 32.00 -4.26 1.33
N ASN A 302 33.03 -4.15 0.50
CA ASN A 302 34.27 -3.44 0.85
C ASN A 302 34.22 -1.92 0.54
N GLY A 303 33.06 -1.41 0.13
CA GLY A 303 32.85 0.01 -0.20
C GLY A 303 33.17 0.38 -1.66
N HIS A 304 33.78 -0.54 -2.44
CA HIS A 304 34.17 -0.27 -3.84
C HIS A 304 33.71 -1.34 -4.84
N ASN A 305 33.05 -2.38 -4.37
CA ASN A 305 32.69 -3.55 -5.15
C ASN A 305 31.17 -3.69 -5.38
N LEU A 306 30.38 -2.69 -5.05
CA LEU A 306 28.94 -2.73 -5.12
C LEU A 306 28.43 -2.07 -6.42
N PHE A 307 27.59 -2.78 -7.15
CA PHE A 307 26.90 -2.31 -8.34
C PHE A 307 25.41 -2.58 -8.16
N MET A 308 24.62 -1.50 -8.11
CA MET A 308 23.19 -1.56 -7.91
C MET A 308 22.47 -1.08 -9.16
N VAL A 309 21.44 -1.79 -9.54
CA VAL A 309 20.53 -1.42 -10.65
C VAL A 309 19.12 -1.35 -10.09
N GLY A 310 18.38 -0.35 -10.50
CA GLY A 310 17.00 -0.17 -10.09
C GLY A 310 16.35 1.02 -10.77
N ASP A 311 15.06 1.08 -10.63
CA ASP A 311 14.24 2.20 -11.09
C ASP A 311 13.19 2.51 -10.03
N VAL A 312 13.38 3.60 -9.31
CA VAL A 312 12.48 3.98 -8.21
C VAL A 312 11.04 4.22 -8.69
N LYS A 313 10.83 4.58 -9.97
CA LYS A 313 9.49 4.69 -10.59
C LYS A 313 8.75 3.34 -10.66
N GLN A 314 9.48 2.23 -10.57
CA GLN A 314 8.96 0.86 -10.60
C GLN A 314 8.85 0.24 -9.19
N SER A 315 9.07 1.00 -8.13
CA SER A 315 8.89 0.52 -6.76
C SER A 315 7.40 0.32 -6.46
N ILE A 316 6.97 -0.94 -6.45
CA ILE A 316 5.58 -1.35 -6.20
C ILE A 316 5.45 -2.31 -5.02
N TYR A 317 6.55 -2.60 -4.31
CA TYR A 317 6.60 -3.57 -3.21
C TYR A 317 6.65 -2.93 -1.81
N ARG A 318 6.19 -1.69 -1.64
CA ARG A 318 6.10 -1.03 -0.32
C ARG A 318 5.26 -1.84 0.68
N PHE A 319 4.24 -2.57 0.22
CA PHE A 319 3.48 -3.52 1.04
C PHE A 319 4.29 -4.74 1.51
N ARG A 320 5.47 -4.99 0.94
CA ARG A 320 6.49 -5.94 1.40
C ARG A 320 7.63 -5.27 2.14
N GLN A 321 7.40 -4.10 2.68
CA GLN A 321 8.37 -3.28 3.41
C GLN A 321 9.57 -2.81 2.56
N ALA A 322 9.43 -2.76 1.23
CA ALA A 322 10.42 -2.08 0.39
C ALA A 322 10.51 -0.59 0.75
N GLU A 323 11.73 -0.09 0.85
CA GLU A 323 12.04 1.30 1.20
C GLU A 323 12.79 1.98 0.04
N PRO A 324 12.07 2.53 -0.97
CA PRO A 324 12.68 3.22 -2.10
C PRO A 324 13.53 4.41 -1.69
N GLU A 325 13.32 4.94 -0.49
CA GLU A 325 14.13 6.01 0.10
C GLU A 325 15.62 5.62 0.21
N ASN A 326 15.93 4.34 0.44
CA ASN A 326 17.30 3.82 0.45
C ASN A 326 17.97 3.98 -0.91
N PHE A 327 17.23 3.72 -1.99
CA PHE A 327 17.70 3.96 -3.36
C PHE A 327 17.91 5.46 -3.63
N LEU A 328 16.94 6.30 -3.26
CA LEU A 328 17.01 7.75 -3.46
C LEU A 328 18.17 8.37 -2.70
N ALA A 329 18.43 7.96 -1.47
CA ALA A 329 19.58 8.45 -0.68
C ALA A 329 20.91 8.14 -1.38
N LYS A 330 21.08 6.92 -1.93
CA LYS A 330 22.26 6.55 -2.71
C LYS A 330 22.33 7.30 -4.04
N TYR A 331 21.20 7.42 -4.74
CA TYR A 331 21.10 8.17 -5.99
C TYR A 331 21.54 9.63 -5.83
N GLN A 332 21.19 10.27 -4.72
CA GLN A 332 21.59 11.64 -4.39
C GLN A 332 23.05 11.74 -3.94
N SER A 333 23.55 10.75 -3.18
CA SER A 333 24.91 10.78 -2.63
C SER A 333 25.99 10.37 -3.61
N TYR A 334 25.65 9.68 -4.72
CA TYR A 334 26.62 9.21 -5.71
C TYR A 334 26.92 10.30 -6.75
N ASP A 335 27.73 11.27 -6.34
CA ASP A 335 28.12 12.46 -7.11
C ASP A 335 29.47 12.31 -7.87
N GLY A 336 30.07 11.12 -7.81
CA GLY A 336 31.38 10.82 -8.39
C GLY A 336 32.53 10.77 -7.36
N THR A 337 32.29 11.19 -6.11
CA THR A 337 33.29 11.10 -5.01
C THR A 337 33.10 9.81 -4.21
N VAL A 338 31.90 9.52 -3.78
CA VAL A 338 31.54 8.31 -3.00
C VAL A 338 31.16 7.15 -3.92
N GLY A 339 30.51 7.43 -5.03
CA GLY A 339 30.08 6.45 -6.02
C GLY A 339 29.78 7.13 -7.35
N LYS A 340 29.63 6.33 -8.41
CA LYS A 340 29.29 6.83 -9.74
C LYS A 340 27.86 6.46 -10.08
N ARG A 341 27.05 7.48 -10.38
CA ARG A 341 25.70 7.33 -10.93
C ARG A 341 25.74 7.23 -12.45
N ILE A 342 24.95 6.33 -13.01
CA ILE A 342 24.76 6.16 -14.45
C ILE A 342 23.25 6.06 -14.69
N ASP A 343 22.69 7.06 -15.37
CA ASP A 343 21.28 7.14 -15.71
C ASP A 343 21.06 6.49 -17.07
N LEU A 344 20.17 5.47 -17.12
CA LEU A 344 19.79 4.74 -18.32
C LEU A 344 18.35 5.13 -18.70
N ASN A 345 18.20 6.17 -19.49
CA ASN A 345 16.89 6.70 -19.89
C ASN A 345 16.41 6.22 -21.28
N ALA A 346 17.24 5.47 -22.02
CA ALA A 346 16.86 4.93 -23.31
C ALA A 346 16.12 3.59 -23.15
N ASN A 347 14.88 3.55 -23.64
CA ASN A 347 14.04 2.35 -23.64
C ASN A 347 14.06 1.68 -25.04
N PHE A 348 14.47 0.41 -25.06
CA PHE A 348 14.53 -0.43 -26.28
C PHE A 348 13.45 -1.51 -26.30
N ARG A 349 12.57 -1.54 -25.29
CA ARG A 349 11.53 -2.56 -25.12
C ARG A 349 10.21 -2.14 -25.73
N SER A 350 9.77 -0.93 -25.42
CA SER A 350 8.42 -0.45 -25.69
C SER A 350 8.36 0.40 -26.97
N MET A 351 7.18 0.43 -27.59
CA MET A 351 6.90 1.29 -28.74
C MET A 351 6.82 2.76 -28.30
N THR A 352 7.12 3.68 -29.22
CA THR A 352 7.11 5.13 -28.97
C THR A 352 5.78 5.64 -28.43
N SER A 353 4.65 5.14 -28.94
CA SER A 353 3.32 5.52 -28.47
C SER A 353 3.06 5.15 -27.02
N VAL A 354 3.54 3.98 -26.57
CA VAL A 354 3.44 3.52 -25.18
C VAL A 354 4.30 4.42 -24.27
N LEU A 355 5.53 4.73 -24.69
CA LEU A 355 6.42 5.63 -23.93
C LEU A 355 5.82 7.03 -23.83
N ASN A 356 5.30 7.58 -24.94
CA ASN A 356 4.68 8.90 -24.93
C ASN A 356 3.44 8.95 -24.04
N ALA A 357 2.61 7.92 -24.04
CA ALA A 357 1.44 7.83 -23.16
C ALA A 357 1.87 7.76 -21.68
N ALA A 358 2.87 6.92 -21.36
CA ALA A 358 3.42 6.82 -20.02
C ALA A 358 4.04 8.17 -19.57
N ASN A 359 4.88 8.78 -20.38
CA ASN A 359 5.50 10.07 -20.10
C ASN A 359 4.45 11.17 -19.88
N SER A 360 3.42 11.23 -20.75
CA SER A 360 2.33 12.22 -20.61
C SER A 360 1.54 12.06 -19.32
N LEU A 361 1.33 10.82 -18.87
CA LEU A 361 0.64 10.55 -17.61
C LEU A 361 1.54 10.87 -16.41
N PHE A 362 2.74 10.29 -16.38
CA PHE A 362 3.63 10.39 -15.22
C PHE A 362 4.22 11.78 -15.02
N SER A 363 4.41 12.57 -16.08
CA SER A 363 4.77 13.99 -15.94
C SER A 363 3.74 14.83 -15.18
N LYS A 364 2.48 14.35 -15.09
CA LYS A 364 1.38 15.04 -14.38
C LYS A 364 1.16 14.52 -12.96
N ILE A 365 1.50 13.25 -12.69
CA ILE A 365 1.20 12.61 -11.40
C ILE A 365 2.45 12.32 -10.55
N MET A 366 3.63 12.18 -11.16
CA MET A 366 4.90 12.02 -10.46
C MET A 366 5.59 13.38 -10.33
N LEU A 367 5.08 14.20 -9.43
CA LEU A 367 5.71 15.44 -9.04
C LEU A 367 6.58 15.17 -7.82
N GLY A 368 7.73 15.82 -7.70
CA GLY A 368 8.71 15.59 -6.63
C GLY A 368 8.11 15.60 -5.22
N ASP A 369 7.08 16.42 -5.03
CA ASP A 369 6.37 16.54 -3.77
C ASP A 369 5.33 15.42 -3.50
N VAL A 370 4.89 14.69 -4.53
CA VAL A 370 3.83 13.67 -4.42
C VAL A 370 4.37 12.27 -4.72
N GLY A 371 5.28 12.17 -5.68
CA GLY A 371 5.82 10.90 -6.17
C GLY A 371 7.22 10.60 -5.65
N GLU A 372 7.74 11.38 -4.70
CA GLU A 372 9.12 11.26 -4.17
C GLU A 372 10.21 11.45 -5.24
N ILE A 373 9.83 11.53 -6.51
CA ILE A 373 10.70 11.77 -7.67
C ILE A 373 10.02 12.81 -8.54
N ASP A 374 10.81 13.76 -8.99
CA ASP A 374 10.42 14.63 -10.09
C ASP A 374 10.61 13.88 -11.41
N TYR A 375 9.53 13.65 -12.14
CA TYR A 375 9.55 12.97 -13.46
C TYR A 375 10.18 13.85 -14.56
N SER A 376 10.67 15.05 -14.20
CA SER A 376 11.32 15.95 -15.14
C SER A 376 12.66 15.40 -15.65
N ASP A 377 13.07 15.87 -16.78
CA ASP A 377 14.36 15.80 -17.50
C ASP A 377 15.19 14.49 -17.46
N ASN A 378 15.43 13.87 -16.30
CA ASN A 378 16.26 12.67 -16.16
C ASN A 378 15.47 11.39 -15.94
N ALA A 379 14.20 11.49 -15.57
CA ALA A 379 13.30 10.34 -15.32
C ALA A 379 12.44 9.99 -16.55
N GLU A 380 12.33 10.90 -17.52
CA GLU A 380 11.58 10.69 -18.75
C GLU A 380 12.17 9.53 -19.57
N LEU A 381 11.32 8.61 -19.99
CA LEU A 381 11.70 7.49 -20.84
C LEU A 381 11.89 7.97 -22.29
N ARG A 382 13.09 7.80 -22.82
CA ARG A 382 13.43 8.15 -24.20
C ARG A 382 13.49 6.93 -25.08
N MET A 383 13.05 7.07 -26.30
CA MET A 383 13.13 6.00 -27.28
C MET A 383 14.58 5.68 -27.64
N GLY A 384 14.99 4.43 -27.46
CA GLY A 384 16.34 3.95 -27.76
C GLY A 384 16.54 3.48 -29.19
N ALA A 385 15.47 3.10 -29.89
CA ALA A 385 15.46 2.72 -31.31
C ALA A 385 14.11 3.02 -31.91
N GLU A 386 14.07 3.32 -33.23
CA GLU A 386 12.80 3.43 -33.95
C GLU A 386 12.10 2.07 -33.95
N THR A 387 10.93 2.02 -33.33
CA THR A 387 10.05 0.84 -33.28
C THR A 387 8.83 1.08 -34.15
N ALA A 388 8.16 -0.02 -34.55
CA ALA A 388 6.94 0.06 -35.31
C ALA A 388 5.88 0.94 -34.65
N ASN A 389 5.01 1.56 -35.40
CA ASN A 389 3.91 2.37 -34.91
C ASN A 389 2.92 1.50 -34.13
N GLY A 390 2.68 1.85 -32.88
CA GLY A 390 1.63 1.32 -32.03
C GLY A 390 0.68 2.44 -31.61
N SER A 391 -0.37 2.11 -30.86
CA SER A 391 -1.28 3.08 -30.26
C SER A 391 -1.41 2.83 -28.75
N ALA A 392 -1.66 3.89 -28.02
CA ALA A 392 -2.15 3.82 -26.64
C ALA A 392 -3.58 4.38 -26.63
N GLU A 393 -4.51 3.63 -26.05
CA GLU A 393 -5.93 3.98 -26.05
C GLU A 393 -6.46 4.04 -24.62
N ILE A 394 -7.38 4.97 -24.37
CA ILE A 394 -8.13 5.05 -23.12
C ILE A 394 -9.58 4.69 -23.46
N CYS A 395 -10.10 3.65 -22.82
CA CYS A 395 -11.50 3.26 -22.94
C CYS A 395 -12.25 3.74 -21.68
N LEU A 396 -13.29 4.54 -21.88
CA LEU A 396 -14.20 4.97 -20.83
C LEU A 396 -15.48 4.15 -20.94
N ILE A 397 -15.87 3.50 -19.86
CA ILE A 397 -17.08 2.69 -19.79
C ILE A 397 -18.05 3.42 -18.87
N ASP A 398 -19.19 3.84 -19.41
CA ASP A 398 -20.27 4.44 -18.65
C ASP A 398 -21.23 3.33 -18.20
N ILE A 399 -21.34 3.13 -16.89
CA ILE A 399 -22.21 2.13 -16.26
C ILE A 399 -23.47 2.76 -15.63
N SER A 400 -23.72 4.05 -15.88
CA SER A 400 -24.79 4.82 -15.21
C SER A 400 -26.20 4.58 -15.78
N ASP A 401 -26.37 3.92 -16.91
CA ASP A 401 -27.61 3.94 -17.72
C ASP A 401 -28.61 2.78 -17.50
N GLU A 402 -28.48 1.91 -16.51
CA GLU A 402 -29.50 0.86 -16.27
C GLU A 402 -30.42 1.10 -15.06
N LYS A 403 -30.30 2.19 -14.34
CA LYS A 403 -31.30 2.56 -13.30
C LYS A 403 -32.37 3.43 -13.94
N GLY A 404 -33.45 2.76 -14.42
CA GLY A 404 -34.64 3.40 -14.95
C GLY A 404 -35.19 4.49 -14.02
N GLU A 405 -35.72 5.54 -14.62
CA GLU A 405 -36.42 6.70 -14.03
C GLU A 405 -37.56 6.29 -13.07
N ASN A 406 -37.27 5.80 -11.88
CA ASN A 406 -38.26 5.71 -10.80
C ASN A 406 -37.56 5.44 -9.48
N GLU A 407 -37.00 6.49 -8.86
CA GLU A 407 -36.95 6.57 -7.41
C GLU A 407 -36.70 8.03 -6.99
N ASN A 408 -37.83 8.69 -6.67
CA ASN A 408 -37.82 9.92 -5.89
C ASN A 408 -37.39 9.61 -4.46
N GLU A 409 -36.43 10.40 -3.98
CA GLU A 409 -36.27 10.82 -2.60
C GLU A 409 -36.32 9.74 -1.50
N ALA A 410 -35.15 9.24 -1.14
CA ALA A 410 -34.82 8.97 0.27
C ALA A 410 -33.31 8.95 0.46
N GLU A 411 -32.74 10.06 0.89
CA GLU A 411 -31.42 10.11 1.50
C GLU A 411 -31.44 9.21 2.75
N SER A 412 -30.83 8.04 2.67
CA SER A 412 -30.40 7.30 3.85
C SER A 412 -29.00 6.76 3.61
N GLU A 413 -28.11 7.25 4.44
CA GLU A 413 -26.75 6.75 4.61
C GLU A 413 -26.77 5.23 4.77
N ASN A 414 -26.39 4.50 3.71
CA ASN A 414 -26.05 3.09 3.83
C ASN A 414 -24.91 2.75 2.87
N ASN A 415 -23.74 2.49 3.44
CA ASN A 415 -22.55 1.99 2.77
C ASN A 415 -22.73 0.62 2.09
N SER A 416 -23.89 0.01 2.17
CA SER A 416 -24.20 -1.31 1.58
C SER A 416 -24.58 -1.27 0.09
N ALA A 417 -24.82 -0.08 -0.49
CA ALA A 417 -25.17 0.05 -1.91
C ALA A 417 -23.96 -0.01 -2.87
N LYS A 418 -22.72 0.15 -2.36
CA LYS A 418 -21.50 0.11 -3.17
C LYS A 418 -20.99 -1.30 -3.48
N GLU A 419 -21.36 -2.31 -2.70
CA GLU A 419 -20.89 -3.69 -2.93
C GLU A 419 -21.65 -4.42 -4.05
N ASN A 420 -22.87 -4.00 -4.39
CA ASN A 420 -23.68 -4.66 -5.43
C ASN A 420 -23.41 -4.16 -6.85
N ASP A 421 -22.81 -2.98 -7.02
CA ASP A 421 -22.49 -2.41 -8.35
C ASP A 421 -21.10 -2.89 -8.88
N GLU A 422 -20.23 -3.49 -8.03
CA GLU A 422 -18.90 -3.99 -8.43
C GLU A 422 -18.94 -5.15 -9.46
N PRO A 423 -19.81 -6.18 -9.36
CA PRO A 423 -19.82 -7.27 -10.32
C PRO A 423 -20.21 -6.86 -11.74
N GLU A 424 -21.19 -5.96 -11.89
CA GLU A 424 -21.65 -5.46 -13.20
C GLU A 424 -20.57 -4.61 -13.87
N ALA A 425 -19.85 -3.80 -13.11
CA ALA A 425 -18.73 -3.01 -13.61
C ALA A 425 -17.59 -3.91 -14.10
N ILE A 426 -17.24 -4.96 -13.36
CA ILE A 426 -16.19 -5.93 -13.73
C ILE A 426 -16.56 -6.66 -15.02
N GLU A 427 -17.82 -7.06 -15.18
CA GLU A 427 -18.28 -7.69 -16.41
C GLU A 427 -18.22 -6.74 -17.61
N ALA A 428 -18.63 -5.48 -17.44
CA ALA A 428 -18.56 -4.48 -18.49
C ALA A 428 -17.12 -4.22 -18.94
N GLU A 429 -16.19 -4.10 -17.99
CA GLU A 429 -14.76 -3.99 -18.26
C GLU A 429 -14.23 -5.22 -19.01
N ALA A 430 -14.56 -6.43 -18.55
CA ALA A 430 -14.11 -7.67 -19.18
C ALA A 430 -14.63 -7.80 -20.62
N ARG A 431 -15.89 -7.43 -20.86
CA ARG A 431 -16.47 -7.40 -22.23
C ARG A 431 -15.73 -6.41 -23.13
N CYS A 432 -15.48 -5.20 -22.65
CA CYS A 432 -14.73 -4.20 -23.39
C CYS A 432 -13.32 -4.69 -23.74
N VAL A 433 -12.62 -5.31 -22.81
CA VAL A 433 -11.29 -5.89 -23.04
C VAL A 433 -11.36 -7.04 -24.05
N ALA A 434 -12.35 -7.92 -23.96
CA ALA A 434 -12.54 -9.03 -24.91
C ALA A 434 -12.74 -8.52 -26.34
N ASP A 435 -13.57 -7.51 -26.52
CA ASP A 435 -13.81 -6.89 -27.83
C ASP A 435 -12.56 -6.22 -28.39
N LYS A 436 -11.78 -5.55 -27.55
CA LYS A 436 -10.50 -4.97 -27.92
C LYS A 436 -9.49 -6.03 -28.36
N ILE A 437 -9.37 -7.14 -27.63
CA ILE A 437 -8.49 -8.27 -27.97
C ILE A 437 -8.87 -8.82 -29.35
N ARG A 438 -10.17 -9.06 -29.61
CA ARG A 438 -10.64 -9.53 -30.94
C ARG A 438 -10.28 -8.55 -32.04
N CYS A 439 -10.56 -7.25 -31.80
CA CYS A 439 -10.25 -6.20 -32.79
C CYS A 439 -8.74 -6.16 -33.11
N VAL A 440 -7.89 -6.29 -32.12
CA VAL A 440 -6.42 -6.29 -32.30
C VAL A 440 -5.97 -7.54 -33.06
N ILE A 441 -6.50 -8.73 -32.73
CA ILE A 441 -6.15 -9.97 -33.45
C ILE A 441 -6.53 -9.88 -34.97
N GLU A 442 -7.65 -9.25 -35.27
CA GLU A 442 -8.11 -9.12 -36.65
C GLU A 442 -7.33 -8.07 -37.44
N ASN A 443 -6.98 -6.95 -36.85
CA ASN A 443 -6.53 -5.75 -37.55
C ASN A 443 -5.06 -5.39 -37.35
N VAL A 444 -4.36 -6.02 -36.41
CA VAL A 444 -2.98 -5.68 -36.08
C VAL A 444 -2.04 -6.85 -36.41
N GLU A 445 -0.83 -6.52 -36.76
CA GLU A 445 0.28 -7.48 -36.92
C GLU A 445 1.37 -7.14 -35.91
N VAL A 446 1.97 -8.16 -35.32
CA VAL A 446 3.06 -8.03 -34.36
C VAL A 446 4.36 -8.61 -34.89
N PHE A 447 5.47 -7.96 -34.59
CA PHE A 447 6.79 -8.47 -34.92
C PHE A 447 7.25 -9.42 -33.82
N ASP A 448 7.38 -10.69 -34.19
CA ASP A 448 7.88 -11.73 -33.28
C ASP A 448 9.41 -11.78 -33.36
N LYS A 449 10.08 -11.41 -32.24
CA LYS A 449 11.54 -11.34 -32.14
C LYS A 449 12.20 -12.72 -32.18
N GLU A 450 11.52 -13.78 -31.72
CA GLU A 450 12.08 -15.13 -31.67
C GLU A 450 12.19 -15.74 -33.08
N ILE A 451 11.14 -15.58 -33.89
CA ILE A 451 11.11 -16.09 -35.26
C ILE A 451 11.53 -15.05 -36.29
N ASN A 452 11.80 -13.80 -35.85
CA ASN A 452 12.21 -12.67 -36.69
C ASN A 452 11.26 -12.44 -37.88
N ARG A 453 9.92 -12.51 -37.65
CA ARG A 453 8.88 -12.35 -38.65
C ARG A 453 7.67 -11.61 -38.07
N VAL A 454 6.93 -11.00 -38.97
CA VAL A 454 5.61 -10.42 -38.67
C VAL A 454 4.58 -11.55 -38.69
N ARG A 455 3.71 -11.57 -37.68
CA ARG A 455 2.58 -12.50 -37.57
C ARG A 455 1.35 -11.82 -36.95
N LYS A 456 0.18 -12.45 -37.06
CA LYS A 456 -0.98 -12.04 -36.26
C LYS A 456 -0.77 -12.33 -34.80
N PRO A 457 -1.34 -11.50 -33.92
CA PRO A 457 -1.31 -11.75 -32.46
C PRO A 457 -2.03 -13.06 -32.10
N MET A 458 -1.53 -13.73 -31.09
CA MET A 458 -2.18 -14.87 -30.43
C MET A 458 -2.66 -14.43 -29.05
N PHE A 459 -3.60 -15.15 -28.44
CA PHE A 459 -4.09 -14.82 -27.10
C PHE A 459 -2.98 -14.73 -26.06
N SER A 460 -1.90 -15.50 -26.20
CA SER A 460 -0.73 -15.44 -25.33
C SER A 460 0.10 -14.14 -25.43
N ASP A 461 -0.16 -13.30 -26.43
CA ASP A 461 0.52 -12.01 -26.58
C ASP A 461 -0.15 -10.90 -25.75
N PHE A 462 -1.29 -11.18 -25.13
CA PHE A 462 -2.04 -10.23 -24.32
C PHE A 462 -1.85 -10.48 -22.83
N ALA A 463 -1.71 -9.39 -22.09
CA ALA A 463 -1.71 -9.42 -20.63
C ALA A 463 -2.68 -8.35 -20.10
N VAL A 464 -3.49 -8.74 -19.13
CA VAL A 464 -4.38 -7.83 -18.40
C VAL A 464 -3.78 -7.58 -17.02
N LEU A 465 -3.48 -6.32 -16.71
CA LEU A 465 -2.93 -5.90 -15.44
C LEU A 465 -4.02 -5.26 -14.59
N MET A 466 -4.16 -5.71 -13.36
CA MET A 466 -5.14 -5.23 -12.41
C MET A 466 -4.46 -4.75 -11.13
N ARG A 467 -5.04 -3.75 -10.49
CA ARG A 467 -4.55 -3.28 -9.18
C ARG A 467 -4.81 -4.30 -8.07
N ARG A 468 -5.94 -5.02 -8.14
CA ARG A 468 -6.39 -6.02 -7.17
C ARG A 468 -6.82 -7.27 -7.93
N THR A 469 -6.26 -8.42 -7.60
CA THR A 469 -6.66 -9.71 -8.15
C THR A 469 -7.64 -10.45 -7.23
N LYS A 470 -7.49 -10.33 -5.90
CA LYS A 470 -8.35 -10.97 -4.91
C LYS A 470 -9.80 -10.48 -5.06
N GLY A 471 -10.75 -11.42 -5.20
CA GLY A 471 -12.18 -11.14 -5.38
C GLY A 471 -12.60 -10.66 -6.79
N VAL A 472 -11.66 -10.23 -7.64
CA VAL A 472 -11.95 -9.68 -8.97
C VAL A 472 -11.49 -10.60 -10.10
N ALA A 473 -10.31 -11.20 -9.97
CA ALA A 473 -9.70 -11.96 -11.06
C ALA A 473 -10.55 -13.13 -11.53
N LEU A 474 -11.22 -13.85 -10.64
CA LEU A 474 -12.09 -14.97 -11.00
C LEU A 474 -13.30 -14.51 -11.82
N GLN A 475 -13.95 -13.42 -11.40
CA GLN A 475 -15.10 -12.85 -12.12
C GLN A 475 -14.65 -12.38 -13.52
N PHE A 476 -13.50 -11.71 -13.60
CA PHE A 476 -12.94 -11.26 -14.86
C PHE A 476 -12.60 -12.44 -15.80
N VAL A 477 -11.96 -13.50 -15.29
CA VAL A 477 -11.65 -14.71 -16.05
C VAL A 477 -12.93 -15.38 -16.56
N ASN A 478 -13.96 -15.48 -15.72
CA ASN A 478 -15.25 -16.06 -16.11
C ASN A 478 -15.90 -15.24 -17.24
N ALA A 479 -16.00 -13.93 -17.07
CA ALA A 479 -16.56 -13.04 -18.09
C ALA A 479 -15.78 -13.06 -19.40
N MET A 480 -14.44 -13.12 -19.38
CA MET A 480 -13.60 -13.28 -20.56
C MET A 480 -13.84 -14.64 -21.24
N THR A 481 -13.95 -15.72 -20.46
CA THR A 481 -14.19 -17.08 -20.96
C THR A 481 -15.56 -17.18 -21.62
N GLU A 482 -16.61 -16.59 -21.05
CA GLU A 482 -17.95 -16.50 -21.65
C GLU A 482 -17.94 -15.76 -22.98
N GLN A 483 -17.04 -14.79 -23.15
CA GLN A 483 -16.79 -14.09 -24.41
C GLN A 483 -15.92 -14.90 -25.39
N GLY A 484 -15.52 -16.13 -25.05
CA GLY A 484 -14.68 -17.01 -25.88
C GLY A 484 -13.21 -16.59 -25.95
N ILE A 485 -12.72 -15.78 -24.99
CA ILE A 485 -11.32 -15.44 -24.86
C ILE A 485 -10.69 -16.35 -23.81
N PRO A 486 -9.74 -17.23 -24.18
CA PRO A 486 -9.04 -18.05 -23.19
C PRO A 486 -8.19 -17.16 -22.29
N CYS A 487 -8.49 -17.21 -21.00
CA CYS A 487 -7.83 -16.39 -19.98
C CYS A 487 -7.39 -17.28 -18.82
N ALA A 488 -6.23 -17.01 -18.26
CA ALA A 488 -5.70 -17.67 -17.08
C ALA A 488 -5.23 -16.62 -16.07
N ALA A 489 -5.53 -16.86 -14.79
CA ALA A 489 -5.03 -16.06 -13.69
C ALA A 489 -4.51 -16.99 -12.58
N GLU A 490 -3.45 -16.56 -11.88
CA GLU A 490 -3.01 -17.22 -10.65
C GLU A 490 -4.00 -16.85 -9.52
N LEU A 491 -4.95 -17.74 -9.28
CA LEU A 491 -5.96 -17.60 -8.23
C LEU A 491 -5.42 -18.26 -6.95
N GLY A 492 -4.62 -17.53 -6.16
CA GLY A 492 -3.96 -18.08 -4.98
C GLY A 492 -4.90 -18.47 -3.84
N ASP A 493 -6.06 -17.86 -3.69
CA ASP A 493 -6.86 -17.90 -2.45
C ASP A 493 -8.29 -18.46 -2.59
N GLY A 494 -8.75 -18.76 -3.80
CA GLY A 494 -10.17 -19.14 -4.02
C GLY A 494 -10.56 -20.53 -3.52
N TYR A 495 -9.62 -21.44 -3.24
CA TYR A 495 -9.94 -22.79 -2.81
C TYR A 495 -10.60 -22.83 -1.43
N PHE A 496 -10.06 -22.08 -0.48
CA PHE A 496 -10.60 -22.05 0.88
C PHE A 496 -11.85 -21.17 1.02
N ASP A 497 -12.13 -20.29 0.05
CA ASP A 497 -13.33 -19.46 0.03
C ASP A 497 -14.53 -20.18 -0.59
N ALA A 498 -14.31 -21.34 -1.22
CA ALA A 498 -15.39 -22.18 -1.76
C ALA A 498 -16.32 -22.64 -0.63
N ILE A 499 -17.63 -22.51 -0.85
CA ILE A 499 -18.65 -22.75 0.18
C ILE A 499 -18.57 -24.17 0.76
N GLU A 500 -18.23 -25.14 -0.09
CA GLU A 500 -18.08 -26.55 0.29
C GLU A 500 -16.88 -26.76 1.23
N VAL A 501 -15.79 -26.06 0.95
CA VAL A 501 -14.58 -26.09 1.77
C VAL A 501 -14.83 -25.39 3.11
N GLN A 502 -15.51 -24.25 3.10
CA GLN A 502 -15.88 -23.51 4.32
C GLN A 502 -16.81 -24.34 5.22
N ILE A 503 -17.79 -25.04 4.65
CA ILE A 503 -18.66 -25.95 5.42
C ILE A 503 -17.81 -27.06 6.08
N PHE A 504 -16.84 -27.63 5.36
CA PHE A 504 -15.98 -28.67 5.88
C PHE A 504 -15.04 -28.15 6.98
N LEU A 505 -14.47 -26.95 6.79
CA LEU A 505 -13.67 -26.29 7.83
C LEU A 505 -14.51 -25.98 9.08
N ASN A 506 -15.74 -25.51 8.90
CA ASN A 506 -16.65 -25.28 10.00
C ASN A 506 -17.03 -26.58 10.73
N LEU A 507 -17.15 -27.70 10.01
CA LEU A 507 -17.32 -29.00 10.64
C LEU A 507 -16.12 -29.38 11.51
N LEU A 508 -14.90 -29.16 11.04
CA LEU A 508 -13.69 -29.39 11.83
C LEU A 508 -13.65 -28.48 13.07
N ARG A 509 -14.00 -27.20 12.92
CA ARG A 509 -14.07 -26.24 14.03
C ARG A 509 -15.04 -26.67 15.12
N ILE A 510 -16.23 -27.19 14.78
CA ILE A 510 -17.17 -27.67 15.79
C ILE A 510 -16.79 -29.02 16.39
N ILE A 511 -15.98 -29.82 15.72
CA ILE A 511 -15.39 -31.04 16.32
C ILE A 511 -14.41 -30.65 17.42
N ASP A 512 -13.58 -29.63 17.15
CA ASP A 512 -12.63 -29.08 18.10
C ASP A 512 -13.37 -28.35 19.25
N ASN A 513 -14.20 -27.38 18.92
CA ASN A 513 -14.96 -26.61 19.92
C ASN A 513 -16.43 -26.47 19.52
N ARG A 514 -17.31 -27.20 20.24
CA ARG A 514 -18.76 -27.21 20.01
C ARG A 514 -19.50 -25.91 20.40
N ARG A 515 -18.84 -24.97 21.03
CA ARG A 515 -19.45 -23.72 21.53
C ARG A 515 -19.32 -22.56 20.53
N GLN A 516 -18.93 -22.84 19.31
CA GLN A 516 -18.83 -21.84 18.25
C GLN A 516 -20.13 -21.77 17.46
N ASP A 517 -20.94 -20.75 17.70
CA ASP A 517 -22.30 -20.65 17.16
C ASP A 517 -22.33 -20.50 15.63
N ILE A 518 -21.44 -19.69 15.04
CA ILE A 518 -21.39 -19.46 13.59
C ILE A 518 -20.99 -20.73 12.82
N PRO A 519 -19.88 -21.42 13.17
CA PRO A 519 -19.54 -22.70 12.57
C PRO A 519 -20.64 -23.77 12.75
N LEU A 520 -21.25 -23.82 13.92
CA LEU A 520 -22.35 -24.76 14.20
C LEU A 520 -23.55 -24.50 13.30
N LEU A 521 -24.00 -23.26 13.21
CA LEU A 521 -25.11 -22.86 12.33
C LEU A 521 -24.82 -23.16 10.86
N SER A 522 -23.59 -22.85 10.41
CA SER A 522 -23.13 -23.13 9.05
C SER A 522 -23.22 -24.61 8.70
N VAL A 523 -22.79 -25.50 9.60
CA VAL A 523 -22.84 -26.95 9.38
C VAL A 523 -24.27 -27.46 9.46
N MET A 524 -25.07 -26.97 10.40
CA MET A 524 -26.49 -27.39 10.54
C MET A 524 -27.30 -27.06 9.28
N ARG A 525 -27.13 -25.89 8.70
CA ARG A 525 -27.80 -25.44 7.45
C ARG A 525 -27.23 -26.04 6.17
N SER A 526 -26.11 -26.74 6.26
CA SER A 526 -25.47 -27.40 5.12
C SER A 526 -26.11 -28.75 4.78
N PRO A 527 -25.81 -29.33 3.61
CA PRO A 527 -26.20 -30.69 3.27
C PRO A 527 -25.76 -31.76 4.29
N ILE A 528 -24.73 -31.46 5.10
CA ILE A 528 -24.21 -32.34 6.15
C ILE A 528 -25.19 -32.38 7.34
N GLY A 529 -25.69 -31.23 7.78
CA GLY A 529 -26.61 -31.11 8.91
C GLY A 529 -28.09 -31.33 8.53
N GLY A 530 -28.47 -30.91 7.34
CA GLY A 530 -29.80 -31.12 6.76
C GLY A 530 -30.95 -30.40 7.49
N VAL A 531 -30.65 -29.39 8.32
CA VAL A 531 -31.66 -28.64 9.08
C VAL A 531 -32.18 -27.47 8.23
N ASN A 532 -33.53 -27.37 8.11
CA ASN A 532 -34.19 -26.31 7.37
C ASN A 532 -34.35 -25.01 8.20
N GLU A 533 -34.68 -23.89 7.55
CA GLU A 533 -34.85 -22.58 8.20
C GLU A 533 -35.99 -22.56 9.25
N ASP A 534 -36.93 -23.45 9.15
CA ASP A 534 -38.08 -23.54 10.05
C ASP A 534 -37.85 -24.50 11.25
N GLU A 535 -36.73 -25.21 11.30
CA GLU A 535 -36.29 -26.11 12.36
C GLU A 535 -35.17 -25.48 13.22
#